data_a4fd82ef36c637235f01ee3d9dbfec94
#
_entry.id   a4fd82ef36c637235f01ee3d9dbfec94
#
_cell.length_a   1.000
_cell.length_b   1.000
_cell.length_c   1.000
_cell.angle_alpha   90.00
_cell.angle_beta   90.00
_cell.angle_gamma   90.00
#
_symmetry.space_group_name_H-M   'P 1'
#
loop_
_entity.id
_entity.type
_entity.pdbx_description
1 polymer ?
#
loop_
_entity_poly.entity_id
_entity_poly.type
_entity_poly.pdbx_seq_one_letter_code
_entity_poly.pdbx_strand_id
1 'polypeptide(L)'
;GSDGVTACATCHFNAGADNRSKNQVNPGFNRVHTDGSPAPDHHFDFGPNRQLAMSDFPLRELSNPLDRASTPIRDSNDVVSSQGVFSMLFKSVKPRSPVDHVEFITSNDGFQVDQINVRRVEPRNTPSVINAVFNFRNFLDGRAQNEFNGINNWGARDPNAHVYRALSATRLQREQILIDNASLASTAVAPPLNPLEMSAANRSFPAIGRKLLTARALARQKIHPRDSVLSEYSRWPQHGLSASYADLVRAAFQSEWWQASKRIQVLDDG
;
A
#
# COMPACT_ATOMS: atom_id res chain seq x y z
N GLY A 1 3.56 -2.50 -6.48
CA GLY A 1 2.24 -2.00 -6.88
C GLY A 1 1.79 -2.49 -8.24
N SER A 2 0.55 -2.16 -8.61
CA SER A 2 -0.03 -2.52 -9.91
C SER A 2 0.66 -1.82 -11.08
N ASP A 3 1.20 -0.63 -10.85
CA ASP A 3 1.95 0.18 -11.82
C ASP A 3 3.41 -0.28 -12.01
N GLY A 4 3.86 -1.26 -11.24
CA GLY A 4 5.23 -1.77 -11.27
C GLY A 4 6.29 -0.79 -10.73
N VAL A 5 5.87 0.33 -10.15
CA VAL A 5 6.77 1.38 -9.60
C VAL A 5 6.53 1.57 -8.12
N THR A 6 5.26 1.71 -7.70
CA THR A 6 4.89 1.96 -6.31
C THR A 6 5.25 0.77 -5.43
N ALA A 7 5.99 1.03 -4.36
CA ALA A 7 6.45 0.06 -3.37
C ALA A 7 6.35 0.68 -1.97
N CYS A 8 6.56 -0.10 -0.92
CA CYS A 8 6.59 0.42 0.46
C CYS A 8 7.54 1.62 0.60
N ALA A 9 8.75 1.50 0.02
CA ALA A 9 9.75 2.59 0.03
C ALA A 9 9.36 3.82 -0.81
N THR A 10 8.26 3.79 -1.55
CA THR A 10 7.76 4.98 -2.25
C THR A 10 7.18 5.99 -1.26
N CYS A 11 6.54 5.50 -0.19
CA CYS A 11 5.98 6.31 0.88
C CYS A 11 6.90 6.33 2.11
N HIS A 12 7.45 5.18 2.50
CA HIS A 12 8.44 5.08 3.58
C HIS A 12 9.85 5.37 3.05
N PHE A 13 10.04 6.60 2.58
CA PHE A 13 11.21 6.99 1.79
C PHE A 13 12.51 6.96 2.61
N ASN A 14 12.47 7.41 3.86
CA ASN A 14 13.64 7.54 4.73
C ASN A 14 13.40 7.02 6.16
N ALA A 15 12.65 5.95 6.30
CA ALA A 15 12.24 5.36 7.57
C ALA A 15 11.34 6.26 8.45
N GLY A 16 10.93 7.43 7.95
CA GLY A 16 10.05 8.39 8.62
C GLY A 16 8.94 8.86 7.70
N ALA A 17 8.35 9.97 8.06
CA ALA A 17 7.38 10.66 7.21
C ALA A 17 8.04 11.11 5.90
N ASP A 18 7.29 11.10 4.82
CA ASP A 18 7.77 11.58 3.54
C ASP A 18 7.96 13.09 3.56
N ASN A 19 9.19 13.55 3.57
CA ASN A 19 9.56 14.97 3.62
C ASN A 19 9.98 15.55 2.27
N ARG A 20 9.72 14.84 1.17
CA ARG A 20 10.08 15.33 -0.16
C ARG A 20 9.15 16.46 -0.58
N SER A 21 9.73 17.54 -1.09
CA SER A 21 8.97 18.68 -1.66
C SER A 21 8.27 18.35 -2.99
N LYS A 22 8.56 17.18 -3.57
CA LYS A 22 7.97 16.69 -4.82
C LYS A 22 6.81 15.75 -4.60
N ASN A 23 6.19 15.78 -3.44
CA ASN A 23 4.95 15.07 -3.22
C ASN A 23 3.86 15.64 -4.12
N GLN A 24 3.03 14.77 -4.64
CA GLN A 24 1.91 15.23 -5.44
C GLN A 24 0.89 15.91 -4.53
N VAL A 25 0.43 17.06 -4.97
CA VAL A 25 -0.75 17.71 -4.42
C VAL A 25 -1.96 17.13 -5.13
N ASN A 26 -3.01 16.87 -4.39
CA ASN A 26 -4.25 16.28 -4.89
C ASN A 26 -5.45 17.02 -4.29
N PRO A 27 -6.55 17.20 -5.03
CA PRO A 27 -7.78 17.70 -4.44
C PRO A 27 -8.20 16.80 -3.28
N GLY A 28 -8.56 17.39 -2.17
CA GLY A 28 -8.89 16.64 -0.97
C GLY A 28 -10.23 15.89 -1.07
N PHE A 29 -10.36 14.84 -0.25
CA PHE A 29 -11.66 14.19 -0.01
C PHE A 29 -12.43 14.82 1.14
N ASN A 30 -11.95 15.90 1.72
CA ASN A 30 -12.44 16.41 3.00
C ASN A 30 -13.68 17.29 2.88
N ARG A 31 -14.22 17.47 1.68
CA ARG A 31 -15.52 18.12 1.51
C ARG A 31 -16.64 17.12 1.73
N VAL A 32 -17.67 17.62 2.34
CA VAL A 32 -18.95 16.93 2.47
C VAL A 32 -20.05 17.82 1.91
N HIS A 33 -21.03 17.22 1.25
CA HIS A 33 -22.25 17.91 0.88
C HIS A 33 -23.04 18.33 2.12
N THR A 34 -24.02 19.20 1.94
CA THR A 34 -24.89 19.66 3.05
C THR A 34 -25.67 18.54 3.72
N ASP A 35 -25.85 17.41 3.04
CA ASP A 35 -26.45 16.18 3.54
C ASP A 35 -25.46 15.23 4.25
N GLY A 36 -24.18 15.63 4.37
CA GLY A 36 -23.14 14.84 5.00
C GLY A 36 -22.48 13.78 4.10
N SER A 37 -22.91 13.65 2.84
CA SER A 37 -22.28 12.73 1.90
C SER A 37 -20.91 13.25 1.44
N PRO A 38 -19.94 12.35 1.10
CA PRO A 38 -18.65 12.77 0.58
C PRO A 38 -18.79 13.61 -0.69
N ALA A 39 -18.14 14.75 -0.71
CA ALA A 39 -18.07 15.63 -1.87
C ALA A 39 -16.61 15.75 -2.30
N PRO A 40 -16.13 14.95 -3.28
CA PRO A 40 -14.79 15.11 -3.81
C PRO A 40 -14.59 16.53 -4.33
N ASP A 41 -13.49 17.14 -3.94
CA ASP A 41 -13.09 18.42 -4.48
C ASP A 41 -12.29 18.19 -5.76
N HIS A 42 -12.71 18.81 -6.84
CA HIS A 42 -12.05 18.72 -8.15
C HIS A 42 -11.21 19.97 -8.46
N HIS A 43 -11.17 20.92 -7.53
CA HIS A 43 -10.38 22.12 -7.70
C HIS A 43 -8.97 21.93 -7.17
N PHE A 44 -7.96 22.29 -7.98
CA PHE A 44 -6.58 22.35 -7.57
C PHE A 44 -6.17 23.79 -7.38
N ASP A 45 -5.86 24.18 -6.15
CA ASP A 45 -5.30 25.50 -5.88
C ASP A 45 -3.88 25.63 -6.45
N PHE A 46 -3.15 24.53 -6.48
CA PHE A 46 -1.75 24.51 -6.93
C PHE A 46 -1.57 23.93 -8.33
N GLY A 47 -2.55 23.27 -8.89
CA GLY A 47 -2.46 22.50 -10.13
C GLY A 47 -1.75 21.14 -9.98
N PRO A 48 -1.88 20.27 -10.99
CA PRO A 48 -1.34 18.92 -10.95
C PRO A 48 0.19 18.92 -11.00
N ASN A 49 0.80 17.92 -10.34
CA ASN A 49 2.25 17.70 -10.31
C ASN A 49 3.08 18.90 -9.78
N ARG A 50 2.48 19.75 -8.97
CA ARG A 50 3.15 20.87 -8.31
C ARG A 50 4.31 20.38 -7.46
N GLN A 51 5.46 21.02 -7.63
CA GLN A 51 6.54 20.94 -6.65
C GLN A 51 6.31 22.01 -5.59
N LEU A 52 6.14 21.58 -4.33
CA LEU A 52 5.92 22.49 -3.22
C LEU A 52 7.19 23.28 -2.90
N ALA A 53 7.01 24.57 -2.62
CA ALA A 53 8.02 25.48 -2.10
C ALA A 53 7.63 25.95 -0.70
N MET A 54 8.56 26.51 0.04
CA MET A 54 8.28 27.05 1.38
C MET A 54 7.21 28.17 1.38
N SER A 55 7.10 28.90 0.27
CA SER A 55 6.08 29.93 0.07
C SER A 55 4.66 29.39 -0.07
N ASP A 56 4.51 28.07 -0.30
CA ASP A 56 3.20 27.44 -0.40
C ASP A 56 2.60 27.17 0.99
N PHE A 57 3.39 27.30 2.05
CA PHE A 57 2.97 27.10 3.44
C PHE A 57 2.78 28.42 4.19
N PRO A 58 1.83 28.45 5.15
CA PRO A 58 0.88 27.39 5.48
C PRO A 58 -0.17 27.23 4.37
N LEU A 59 -0.65 26.00 4.19
CA LEU A 59 -1.74 25.71 3.23
C LEU A 59 -3.04 26.38 3.68
N ARG A 60 -3.24 26.52 4.96
CA ARG A 60 -4.32 27.31 5.55
C ARG A 60 -3.73 28.44 6.39
N GLU A 61 -4.10 29.65 6.06
CA GLU A 61 -3.68 30.87 6.76
C GLU A 61 -4.90 31.65 7.23
N LEU A 62 -4.92 31.99 8.50
CA LEU A 62 -5.98 32.78 9.12
C LEU A 62 -5.49 34.21 9.34
N SER A 63 -6.41 35.20 9.27
CA SER A 63 -6.12 36.60 9.55
C SER A 63 -5.62 36.81 10.99
N ASN A 64 -6.03 35.94 11.92
CA ASN A 64 -5.46 35.82 13.24
C ASN A 64 -5.16 34.33 13.52
N PRO A 65 -3.89 33.90 13.53
CA PRO A 65 -3.50 32.50 13.77
C PRO A 65 -3.93 31.94 15.12
N LEU A 66 -4.22 32.81 16.09
CA LEU A 66 -4.65 32.41 17.43
C LEU A 66 -6.17 32.25 17.56
N ASP A 67 -6.91 32.72 16.57
CA ASP A 67 -8.37 32.62 16.52
C ASP A 67 -8.85 31.78 15.36
N ARG A 68 -9.32 30.57 15.65
CA ARG A 68 -9.83 29.63 14.65
C ARG A 68 -11.07 30.11 13.89
N ALA A 69 -11.79 31.09 14.45
CA ALA A 69 -12.96 31.67 13.82
C ALA A 69 -12.64 32.90 12.95
N SER A 70 -11.38 33.34 12.95
CA SER A 70 -10.97 34.48 12.11
C SER A 70 -11.04 34.14 10.61
N THR A 71 -11.14 35.19 9.79
CA THR A 71 -11.30 35.04 8.35
C THR A 71 -10.08 34.33 7.70
N PRO A 72 -10.29 33.27 6.92
CA PRO A 72 -9.21 32.65 6.14
C PRO A 72 -8.68 33.62 5.08
N ILE A 73 -7.37 33.85 5.06
CA ILE A 73 -6.66 34.59 3.99
C ILE A 73 -6.29 33.63 2.86
N ARG A 74 -5.93 32.39 3.23
CA ARG A 74 -5.64 31.28 2.33
C ARG A 74 -6.28 30.03 2.91
N ASP A 75 -6.92 29.24 2.07
CA ASP A 75 -7.52 27.98 2.47
C ASP A 75 -7.41 26.98 1.30
N SER A 76 -6.21 26.39 1.15
CA SER A 76 -6.07 25.23 0.26
C SER A 76 -6.49 23.99 1.01
N ASN A 77 -7.48 23.29 0.46
CA ASN A 77 -7.93 21.99 0.94
C ASN A 77 -7.29 20.83 0.19
N ASP A 78 -6.33 21.13 -0.69
CA ASP A 78 -5.53 20.12 -1.37
C ASP A 78 -4.76 19.25 -0.37
N VAL A 79 -4.66 17.97 -0.68
CA VAL A 79 -3.93 16.99 0.13
C VAL A 79 -2.50 16.88 -0.37
N VAL A 80 -1.55 17.07 0.52
CA VAL A 80 -0.12 16.90 0.28
C VAL A 80 0.37 15.66 0.98
N SER A 81 0.68 14.62 0.24
CA SER A 81 1.16 13.35 0.80
C SER A 81 1.88 12.50 -0.25
N SER A 82 2.30 11.31 0.15
CA SER A 82 2.98 10.37 -0.74
C SER A 82 2.08 9.88 -1.86
N GLN A 83 2.65 9.77 -3.05
CA GLN A 83 1.93 9.31 -4.24
C GLN A 83 1.71 7.80 -4.23
N GLY A 84 0.48 7.41 -4.50
CA GLY A 84 0.10 6.03 -4.80
C GLY A 84 0.01 5.75 -6.31
N VAL A 85 -0.90 4.85 -6.67
CA VAL A 85 -1.19 4.49 -8.05
C VAL A 85 -2.23 5.43 -8.67
N PHE A 86 -2.38 5.39 -9.99
CA PHE A 86 -3.50 6.02 -10.69
C PHE A 86 -4.81 5.27 -10.44
N SER A 87 -5.94 5.93 -10.70
CA SER A 87 -7.25 5.27 -10.73
C SER A 87 -7.30 4.24 -11.85
N MET A 88 -7.41 2.96 -11.50
CA MET A 88 -7.40 1.86 -12.46
C MET A 88 -8.09 0.61 -11.92
N LEU A 89 -8.67 -0.18 -12.83
CA LEU A 89 -9.24 -1.50 -12.57
C LEU A 89 -8.23 -2.59 -12.92
N PHE A 90 -8.07 -3.55 -12.03
CA PHE A 90 -7.29 -4.75 -12.28
C PHE A 90 -8.01 -5.68 -13.24
N LYS A 91 -7.34 -6.12 -14.30
CA LYS A 91 -7.83 -7.12 -15.26
C LYS A 91 -7.12 -8.45 -15.09
N SER A 92 -5.81 -8.46 -15.09
CA SER A 92 -5.02 -9.69 -14.94
C SER A 92 -3.56 -9.41 -14.58
N VAL A 93 -2.88 -10.45 -14.13
CA VAL A 93 -1.42 -10.44 -14.01
C VAL A 93 -0.81 -10.65 -15.39
N LYS A 94 0.16 -9.81 -15.74
CA LYS A 94 0.98 -10.00 -16.93
C LYS A 94 2.27 -10.75 -16.53
N PRO A 95 2.48 -11.99 -16.99
CA PRO A 95 3.64 -12.78 -16.62
C PRO A 95 4.96 -12.05 -16.91
N ARG A 96 5.91 -12.14 -15.99
CA ARG A 96 7.24 -11.51 -16.08
C ARG A 96 7.23 -9.98 -16.21
N SER A 97 6.08 -9.35 -16.06
CA SER A 97 5.96 -7.89 -16.09
C SER A 97 5.81 -7.35 -14.66
N PRO A 98 6.49 -6.26 -14.32
CA PRO A 98 6.25 -5.56 -13.06
C PRO A 98 4.91 -4.81 -13.06
N VAL A 99 4.31 -4.56 -14.23
CA VAL A 99 3.05 -3.84 -14.41
C VAL A 99 1.93 -4.84 -14.64
N ASP A 100 0.82 -4.69 -13.92
CA ASP A 100 -0.38 -5.46 -14.13
C ASP A 100 -1.09 -5.03 -15.42
N HIS A 101 -1.92 -5.91 -15.99
CA HIS A 101 -2.87 -5.51 -17.00
C HIS A 101 -4.03 -4.80 -16.32
N VAL A 102 -4.20 -3.53 -16.61
CA VAL A 102 -5.17 -2.65 -15.98
C VAL A 102 -5.93 -1.83 -17.03
N GLU A 103 -7.09 -1.36 -16.66
CA GLU A 103 -7.86 -0.36 -17.38
C GLU A 103 -7.86 0.92 -16.55
N PHE A 104 -7.45 2.03 -17.13
CA PHE A 104 -7.53 3.33 -16.46
C PHE A 104 -8.99 3.78 -16.39
N ILE A 105 -9.41 4.21 -15.20
CA ILE A 105 -10.76 4.69 -14.98
C ILE A 105 -10.68 6.21 -14.97
N THR A 106 -11.49 6.84 -15.83
CA THR A 106 -11.87 8.23 -15.68
C THR A 106 -13.04 8.28 -14.70
N SER A 107 -12.76 8.55 -13.44
CA SER A 107 -13.79 8.66 -12.41
C SER A 107 -13.82 10.05 -11.81
N ASN A 108 -15.01 10.48 -11.39
CA ASN A 108 -15.19 11.71 -10.62
C ASN A 108 -14.79 11.50 -9.14
N ASP A 109 -13.70 10.80 -8.88
CA ASP A 109 -13.26 10.46 -7.52
C ASP A 109 -12.27 11.48 -6.92
N GLY A 110 -12.16 12.66 -7.51
CA GLY A 110 -11.26 13.69 -7.04
C GLY A 110 -9.80 13.53 -7.50
N PHE A 111 -9.45 12.48 -8.25
CA PHE A 111 -8.10 12.25 -8.75
C PHE A 111 -7.97 12.50 -10.25
N GLN A 112 -8.76 13.42 -10.74
CA GLN A 112 -8.72 13.93 -12.10
C GLN A 112 -8.67 15.44 -12.10
N VAL A 113 -7.85 15.99 -13.01
CA VAL A 113 -7.77 17.42 -13.31
C VAL A 113 -7.90 17.56 -14.80
N ASP A 114 -8.87 18.35 -15.26
CA ASP A 114 -9.13 18.59 -16.68
C ASP A 114 -9.19 17.29 -17.49
N GLN A 115 -9.86 16.26 -16.97
CA GLN A 115 -9.95 14.92 -17.54
C GLN A 115 -8.62 14.13 -17.57
N ILE A 116 -7.58 14.63 -16.95
CA ILE A 116 -6.30 13.94 -16.82
C ILE A 116 -6.26 13.22 -15.47
N ASN A 117 -6.04 11.91 -15.48
CA ASN A 117 -5.83 11.16 -14.25
C ASN A 117 -4.52 11.60 -13.59
N VAL A 118 -4.60 11.93 -12.31
CA VAL A 118 -3.44 12.15 -11.45
C VAL A 118 -3.23 10.96 -10.52
N ARG A 119 -2.01 10.80 -10.00
CA ARG A 119 -1.76 9.76 -8.99
C ARG A 119 -2.58 10.04 -7.75
N ARG A 120 -3.12 8.99 -7.18
CA ARG A 120 -3.77 9.06 -5.88
C ARG A 120 -2.75 9.39 -4.81
N VAL A 121 -3.20 10.09 -3.81
CA VAL A 121 -2.40 10.54 -2.68
C VAL A 121 -3.03 9.98 -1.41
N GLU A 122 -2.23 9.40 -0.54
CA GLU A 122 -2.71 8.90 0.75
C GLU A 122 -3.19 10.08 1.61
N PRO A 123 -4.41 10.05 2.17
CA PRO A 123 -4.94 11.16 2.98
C PRO A 123 -4.31 11.25 4.38
N ARG A 124 -3.37 10.37 4.71
CA ARG A 124 -2.70 10.30 6.01
C ARG A 124 -1.20 10.34 5.82
N ASN A 125 -0.50 10.96 6.77
CA ASN A 125 0.95 10.93 6.80
C ASN A 125 1.47 9.51 6.95
N THR A 126 2.48 9.18 6.17
CA THR A 126 3.22 7.93 6.29
C THR A 126 3.94 7.88 7.64
N PRO A 127 3.64 6.90 8.51
CA PRO A 127 4.30 6.80 9.80
C PRO A 127 5.74 6.32 9.66
N SER A 128 6.56 6.61 10.67
CA SER A 128 7.90 6.04 10.78
C SER A 128 7.85 4.51 10.86
N VAL A 129 8.82 3.86 10.20
CA VAL A 129 9.04 2.41 10.33
C VAL A 129 9.97 2.06 11.50
N ILE A 130 10.63 3.05 12.11
CA ILE A 130 11.53 2.85 13.24
C ILE A 130 10.73 2.33 14.42
N ASN A 131 11.15 1.19 14.95
CA ASN A 131 10.51 0.51 16.09
C ASN A 131 9.03 0.13 15.89
N ALA A 132 8.49 0.20 14.66
CA ALA A 132 7.09 -0.12 14.39
C ALA A 132 6.71 -1.58 14.77
N VAL A 133 7.69 -2.48 14.79
CA VAL A 133 7.49 -3.88 15.21
C VAL A 133 7.12 -4.03 16.69
N PHE A 134 7.50 -3.06 17.52
CA PHE A 134 7.22 -3.09 18.97
C PHE A 134 5.90 -2.40 19.36
N ASN A 135 5.22 -1.77 18.39
CA ASN A 135 3.93 -1.15 18.68
C ASN A 135 2.88 -2.23 18.93
N PHE A 136 2.09 -2.07 19.99
CA PHE A 136 0.98 -2.98 20.28
C PHE A 136 -0.08 -2.98 19.15
N ARG A 137 -0.33 -1.80 18.56
CA ARG A 137 -1.15 -1.63 17.35
C ARG A 137 -0.51 -0.60 16.43
N ASN A 138 -0.76 -0.73 15.16
CA ASN A 138 -0.29 0.21 14.15
C ASN A 138 -1.45 0.93 13.46
N PHE A 139 -1.11 1.90 12.61
CA PHE A 139 -1.94 2.99 12.09
C PHE A 139 -2.41 3.96 13.18
N LEU A 140 -2.73 5.19 12.80
CA LEU A 140 -3.17 6.24 13.73
C LEU A 140 -4.42 5.83 14.52
N ASP A 141 -5.33 5.11 13.89
CA ASP A 141 -6.58 4.63 14.46
C ASP A 141 -6.47 3.24 15.14
N GLY A 142 -5.27 2.67 15.20
CA GLY A 142 -5.03 1.38 15.84
C GLY A 142 -5.71 0.18 15.18
N ARG A 143 -6.17 0.30 13.91
CA ARG A 143 -6.88 -0.81 13.23
C ARG A 143 -6.01 -2.00 12.91
N ALA A 144 -4.68 -1.80 12.76
CA ALA A 144 -3.76 -2.93 12.64
C ALA A 144 -3.58 -3.57 14.01
N GLN A 145 -4.27 -4.69 14.21
CA GLN A 145 -4.38 -5.38 15.49
C GLN A 145 -3.05 -6.02 15.90
N ASN A 146 -2.87 -6.22 17.21
CA ASN A 146 -1.72 -6.95 17.76
C ASN A 146 -1.67 -8.40 17.28
N GLU A 147 -2.82 -9.02 17.12
CA GLU A 147 -2.97 -10.37 16.60
C GLU A 147 -3.13 -10.32 15.07
N PHE A 148 -2.30 -11.08 14.38
CA PHE A 148 -2.40 -11.20 12.93
C PHE A 148 -3.10 -12.51 12.53
N ASN A 149 -4.15 -12.40 11.74
CA ASN A 149 -4.98 -13.53 11.29
C ASN A 149 -4.52 -14.13 9.95
N GLY A 150 -3.36 -13.75 9.43
CA GLY A 150 -2.81 -14.26 8.17
C GLY A 150 -3.36 -13.59 6.89
N ILE A 151 -4.45 -12.83 6.97
CA ILE A 151 -5.19 -12.31 5.80
C ILE A 151 -5.29 -10.78 5.80
N ASN A 152 -5.66 -10.18 6.93
CA ASN A 152 -5.96 -8.76 7.01
C ASN A 152 -5.56 -8.15 8.36
N ASN A 153 -5.78 -6.87 8.51
CA ASN A 153 -5.38 -6.10 9.68
C ASN A 153 -6.38 -6.14 10.85
N TRP A 154 -7.45 -6.91 10.73
CA TRP A 154 -8.52 -6.93 11.74
C TRP A 154 -8.29 -7.95 12.87
N GLY A 155 -7.30 -8.84 12.74
CA GLY A 155 -7.01 -9.86 13.76
C GLY A 155 -8.24 -10.74 14.07
N ALA A 156 -8.49 -11.00 15.34
CA ALA A 156 -9.65 -11.77 15.81
C ALA A 156 -11.01 -11.11 15.53
N ARG A 157 -11.04 -9.85 15.09
CA ARG A 157 -12.29 -9.16 14.73
C ARG A 157 -12.89 -9.66 13.40
N ASP A 158 -12.11 -10.37 12.58
CA ASP A 158 -12.61 -11.03 11.39
C ASP A 158 -12.68 -12.55 11.64
N PRO A 159 -13.84 -13.06 12.06
CA PRO A 159 -14.01 -14.50 12.34
C PRO A 159 -13.98 -15.36 11.09
N ASN A 160 -14.07 -14.76 9.90
CA ASN A 160 -14.02 -15.47 8.63
C ASN A 160 -12.60 -15.53 8.03
N ALA A 161 -11.63 -14.85 8.64
CA ALA A 161 -10.25 -14.89 8.18
C ALA A 161 -9.69 -16.31 8.33
N HIS A 162 -9.12 -16.84 7.25
CA HIS A 162 -8.49 -18.15 7.24
C HIS A 162 -7.36 -18.19 6.22
N VAL A 163 -6.39 -19.02 6.49
CA VAL A 163 -5.31 -19.41 5.58
C VAL A 163 -5.49 -20.86 5.15
N TYR A 164 -4.69 -21.30 4.19
CA TYR A 164 -4.71 -22.69 3.72
C TYR A 164 -3.42 -23.37 4.11
N ARG A 165 -3.52 -24.45 4.90
CA ARG A 165 -2.41 -25.32 5.23
C ARG A 165 -2.41 -26.55 4.31
N ALA A 166 -1.27 -26.90 3.75
CA ALA A 166 -1.11 -28.09 2.93
C ALA A 166 -0.96 -29.34 3.81
N LEU A 167 -1.96 -30.19 3.83
CA LEU A 167 -1.88 -31.53 4.45
C LEU A 167 -1.07 -32.50 3.60
N SER A 168 -1.06 -32.25 2.28
CA SER A 168 -0.24 -32.98 1.30
C SER A 168 -0.05 -32.12 0.07
N ALA A 169 0.67 -32.63 -0.93
CA ALA A 169 0.87 -31.94 -2.20
C ALA A 169 -0.43 -31.58 -2.95
N THR A 170 -1.55 -32.23 -2.62
CA THR A 170 -2.84 -32.07 -3.33
C THR A 170 -4.02 -31.72 -2.41
N ARG A 171 -3.81 -31.62 -1.11
CA ARG A 171 -4.88 -31.38 -0.13
C ARG A 171 -4.55 -30.18 0.71
N LEU A 172 -5.44 -29.20 0.71
CA LEU A 172 -5.41 -28.03 1.58
C LEU A 172 -6.53 -28.10 2.59
N GLN A 173 -6.24 -27.66 3.79
CA GLN A 173 -7.21 -27.44 4.87
C GLN A 173 -7.32 -25.96 5.14
N ARG A 174 -8.54 -25.45 5.32
CA ARG A 174 -8.77 -24.11 5.86
C ARG A 174 -8.39 -24.11 7.33
N GLU A 175 -7.70 -23.08 7.75
CA GLU A 175 -7.24 -22.94 9.13
C GLU A 175 -7.32 -21.49 9.56
N GLN A 176 -7.89 -21.25 10.72
CA GLN A 176 -7.81 -19.95 11.37
C GLN A 176 -6.52 -19.88 12.17
N ILE A 177 -5.78 -18.83 12.00
CA ILE A 177 -4.57 -18.56 12.77
C ILE A 177 -4.68 -17.20 13.46
N LEU A 178 -4.05 -17.08 14.61
CA LEU A 178 -3.81 -15.83 15.29
C LEU A 178 -2.37 -15.84 15.78
N ILE A 179 -1.59 -14.88 15.30
CA ILE A 179 -0.18 -14.72 15.66
C ILE A 179 -0.08 -13.48 16.55
N ASP A 180 0.26 -13.69 17.81
CA ASP A 180 0.42 -12.62 18.78
C ASP A 180 1.64 -11.74 18.49
N ASN A 181 1.60 -10.50 19.00
CA ASN A 181 2.68 -9.52 18.86
C ASN A 181 3.09 -9.26 17.40
N ALA A 182 2.10 -9.30 16.50
CA ALA A 182 2.29 -9.24 15.06
C ALA A 182 1.60 -8.03 14.40
N SER A 183 1.50 -6.90 15.12
CA SER A 183 0.86 -5.68 14.62
C SER A 183 1.50 -5.15 13.33
N LEU A 184 2.80 -5.34 13.15
CA LEU A 184 3.49 -4.95 11.92
C LEU A 184 3.10 -5.85 10.74
N ALA A 185 2.87 -7.15 10.95
CA ALA A 185 2.32 -8.04 9.92
C ALA A 185 0.89 -7.63 9.54
N SER A 186 0.06 -7.31 10.55
CA SER A 186 -1.29 -6.75 10.34
C SER A 186 -1.25 -5.45 9.52
N THR A 187 -0.25 -4.60 9.73
CA THR A 187 -0.04 -3.36 8.94
C THR A 187 0.33 -3.69 7.49
N ALA A 188 1.27 -4.61 7.28
CA ALA A 188 1.90 -4.86 5.99
C ALA A 188 0.95 -5.44 4.94
N VAL A 189 -0.18 -6.03 5.33
CA VAL A 189 -1.17 -6.59 4.40
C VAL A 189 -2.19 -5.57 3.88
N ALA A 190 -2.31 -4.39 4.48
CA ALA A 190 -3.30 -3.40 4.04
C ALA A 190 -2.87 -2.66 2.75
N PRO A 191 -1.66 -2.06 2.65
CA PRO A 191 -1.22 -1.28 1.49
C PRO A 191 -1.24 -2.04 0.15
N PRO A 192 -0.86 -3.34 0.08
CA PRO A 192 -0.82 -4.06 -1.19
C PRO A 192 -2.15 -4.16 -1.93
N LEU A 193 -3.28 -4.04 -1.23
CA LEU A 193 -4.63 -4.05 -1.79
C LEU A 193 -5.30 -2.67 -1.78
N ASN A 194 -4.67 -1.68 -1.17
CA ASN A 194 -5.25 -0.33 -1.08
C ASN A 194 -5.16 0.39 -2.44
N PRO A 195 -6.31 0.80 -3.01
CA PRO A 195 -6.33 1.48 -4.30
C PRO A 195 -5.83 2.93 -4.25
N LEU A 196 -5.69 3.53 -3.08
CA LEU A 196 -5.04 4.83 -2.92
C LEU A 196 -3.51 4.71 -2.88
N GLU A 197 -2.99 3.54 -2.53
CA GLU A 197 -1.57 3.32 -2.32
C GLU A 197 -0.94 2.48 -3.45
N MET A 198 -1.20 1.17 -3.49
CA MET A 198 -0.41 0.24 -4.30
C MET A 198 -1.21 -0.56 -5.31
N SER A 199 -2.54 -0.55 -5.24
CA SER A 199 -3.36 -1.50 -5.98
C SER A 199 -4.26 -0.86 -7.03
N ALA A 200 -4.40 -1.51 -8.16
CA ALA A 200 -5.60 -1.34 -8.97
C ALA A 200 -6.82 -1.89 -8.20
N ALA A 201 -7.97 -1.26 -8.37
CA ALA A 201 -9.22 -1.74 -7.77
C ALA A 201 -9.53 -3.18 -8.22
N ASN A 202 -10.12 -3.97 -7.33
CA ASN A 202 -10.46 -5.38 -7.56
C ASN A 202 -9.25 -6.33 -7.71
N ARG A 203 -8.05 -5.91 -7.31
CA ARG A 203 -6.90 -6.80 -7.22
C ARG A 203 -6.99 -7.63 -5.94
N SER A 204 -6.53 -8.88 -5.99
CA SER A 204 -6.57 -9.80 -4.87
C SER A 204 -5.17 -10.28 -4.46
N PHE A 205 -5.02 -10.81 -3.25
CA PHE A 205 -3.76 -11.45 -2.82
C PHE A 205 -3.35 -12.62 -3.70
N PRO A 206 -4.23 -13.53 -4.15
CA PRO A 206 -3.87 -14.55 -5.12
C PRO A 206 -3.31 -13.98 -6.43
N ALA A 207 -3.79 -12.82 -6.90
CA ALA A 207 -3.22 -12.15 -8.07
C ALA A 207 -1.81 -11.62 -7.79
N ILE A 208 -1.59 -11.04 -6.60
CA ILE A 208 -0.26 -10.61 -6.16
C ILE A 208 0.69 -11.82 -6.09
N GLY A 209 0.27 -12.92 -5.48
CA GLY A 209 1.06 -14.15 -5.39
C GLY A 209 1.48 -14.67 -6.77
N ARG A 210 0.54 -14.78 -7.72
CA ARG A 210 0.83 -15.17 -9.10
C ARG A 210 1.86 -14.26 -9.78
N LYS A 211 1.77 -12.95 -9.53
CA LYS A 211 2.75 -11.98 -10.05
C LYS A 211 4.13 -12.21 -9.46
N LEU A 212 4.22 -12.38 -8.14
CA LEU A 212 5.49 -12.58 -7.44
C LEU A 212 6.19 -13.87 -7.87
N LEU A 213 5.47 -14.96 -8.08
CA LEU A 213 6.05 -16.24 -8.53
C LEU A 213 6.76 -16.15 -9.88
N THR A 214 6.39 -15.20 -10.73
CA THR A 214 6.97 -15.02 -12.07
C THR A 214 7.90 -13.81 -12.17
N ALA A 215 7.91 -12.93 -11.17
CA ALA A 215 8.71 -11.72 -11.15
C ALA A 215 10.03 -11.94 -10.40
N ARG A 216 11.07 -11.23 -10.83
CA ARG A 216 12.30 -11.12 -10.06
C ARG A 216 12.04 -10.27 -8.82
N ALA A 217 12.49 -10.72 -7.67
CA ALA A 217 12.42 -9.95 -6.45
C ALA A 217 13.20 -8.64 -6.59
N LEU A 218 12.58 -7.53 -6.19
CA LEU A 218 13.12 -6.16 -6.24
C LEU A 218 13.67 -5.73 -7.62
N ALA A 219 13.04 -6.20 -8.71
CA ALA A 219 13.54 -6.12 -10.08
C ALA A 219 13.98 -4.74 -10.56
N ARG A 220 13.50 -3.66 -9.93
CA ARG A 220 13.82 -2.28 -10.27
C ARG A 220 14.69 -1.56 -9.25
N GLN A 221 15.13 -2.25 -8.20
CA GLN A 221 15.95 -1.69 -7.14
C GLN A 221 17.37 -2.25 -7.19
N LYS A 222 18.34 -1.41 -6.89
CA LYS A 222 19.72 -1.81 -6.63
C LYS A 222 19.89 -2.06 -5.13
N ILE A 223 20.37 -3.22 -4.78
CA ILE A 223 20.64 -3.60 -3.40
C ILE A 223 22.16 -3.49 -3.17
N HIS A 224 22.56 -2.63 -2.24
CA HIS A 224 23.96 -2.44 -1.95
C HIS A 224 24.59 -3.74 -1.39
N PRO A 225 25.82 -4.10 -1.74
CA PRO A 225 26.47 -5.32 -1.24
C PRO A 225 26.76 -5.30 0.26
N ARG A 226 26.58 -4.18 0.94
CA ARG A 226 26.65 -4.05 2.39
C ARG A 226 25.30 -3.80 3.04
N ASP A 227 24.18 -4.13 2.34
CA ASP A 227 22.87 -4.13 2.97
C ASP A 227 22.83 -5.15 4.11
N SER A 228 22.30 -4.74 5.27
CA SER A 228 22.35 -5.56 6.49
C SER A 228 21.51 -6.85 6.42
N VAL A 229 20.57 -6.93 5.47
CA VAL A 229 19.62 -8.06 5.35
C VAL A 229 19.77 -8.77 4.01
N LEU A 230 19.93 -8.02 2.92
CA LEU A 230 19.83 -8.52 1.57
C LEU A 230 21.18 -8.64 0.85
N SER A 231 22.29 -8.36 1.53
CA SER A 231 23.65 -8.36 0.93
C SER A 231 23.99 -9.67 0.21
N GLU A 232 23.65 -10.81 0.79
CA GLU A 232 23.94 -12.14 0.21
C GLU A 232 23.16 -12.42 -1.09
N TYR A 233 22.02 -11.75 -1.27
CA TYR A 233 21.21 -11.84 -2.48
C TYR A 233 21.48 -10.68 -3.45
N SER A 234 22.40 -9.77 -3.12
CA SER A 234 22.69 -8.60 -3.94
C SER A 234 23.21 -9.00 -5.31
N ARG A 235 22.73 -8.27 -6.33
CA ARG A 235 23.23 -8.36 -7.69
C ARG A 235 23.95 -7.09 -8.11
N TRP A 236 24.42 -6.31 -7.14
CA TRP A 236 25.12 -5.07 -7.45
C TRP A 236 26.20 -5.25 -8.51
N PRO A 237 26.33 -4.35 -9.52
CA PRO A 237 25.56 -3.12 -9.73
C PRO A 237 24.22 -3.31 -10.48
N GLN A 238 23.82 -4.54 -10.79
CA GLN A 238 22.57 -4.83 -11.45
C GLN A 238 21.39 -4.70 -10.48
N HIS A 239 20.15 -4.60 -11.03
CA HIS A 239 18.93 -4.55 -10.25
C HIS A 239 18.42 -5.96 -9.86
N GLY A 240 17.64 -5.99 -8.78
CA GLY A 240 16.98 -7.18 -8.28
C GLY A 240 17.86 -8.05 -7.40
N LEU A 241 17.23 -9.07 -6.83
CA LEU A 241 17.91 -10.11 -6.06
C LEU A 241 18.28 -11.30 -6.93
N SER A 242 19.28 -12.07 -6.50
CA SER A 242 19.64 -13.37 -7.07
C SER A 242 18.60 -14.45 -6.73
N ALA A 243 17.95 -14.36 -5.57
CA ALA A 243 16.88 -15.25 -5.16
C ALA A 243 15.54 -14.89 -5.83
N SER A 244 14.74 -15.89 -6.16
CA SER A 244 13.35 -15.71 -6.57
C SER A 244 12.45 -15.49 -5.35
N TYR A 245 11.24 -14.94 -5.55
CA TYR A 245 10.24 -14.90 -4.46
C TYR A 245 9.87 -16.29 -3.94
N ALA A 246 9.83 -17.30 -4.79
CA ALA A 246 9.57 -18.68 -4.39
C ALA A 246 10.65 -19.21 -3.43
N ASP A 247 11.92 -18.88 -3.67
CA ASP A 247 13.02 -19.27 -2.78
C ASP A 247 12.92 -18.55 -1.44
N LEU A 248 12.61 -17.26 -1.47
CA LEU A 248 12.41 -16.46 -0.25
C LEU A 248 11.22 -16.98 0.59
N VAL A 249 10.11 -17.36 -0.06
CA VAL A 249 8.97 -17.96 0.64
C VAL A 249 9.35 -19.30 1.26
N ARG A 250 10.08 -20.16 0.54
CA ARG A 250 10.55 -21.45 1.08
C ARG A 250 11.51 -21.30 2.25
N ALA A 251 12.33 -20.27 2.21
CA ALA A 251 13.26 -19.96 3.30
C ALA A 251 12.57 -19.38 4.54
N ALA A 252 11.47 -18.61 4.35
CA ALA A 252 10.81 -17.89 5.42
C ALA A 252 9.69 -18.69 6.10
N PHE A 253 9.04 -19.63 5.41
CA PHE A 253 7.86 -20.32 5.88
C PHE A 253 8.05 -21.83 5.91
N GLN A 254 7.43 -22.50 6.89
CA GLN A 254 7.37 -23.95 6.96
C GLN A 254 6.68 -24.54 5.72
N SER A 255 7.07 -25.74 5.34
CA SER A 255 6.65 -26.36 4.06
C SER A 255 5.14 -26.53 3.93
N GLU A 256 4.43 -26.69 5.01
CA GLU A 256 2.96 -26.81 5.03
C GLU A 256 2.23 -25.57 4.53
N TRP A 257 2.92 -24.41 4.45
CA TRP A 257 2.33 -23.18 3.95
C TRP A 257 2.56 -22.93 2.45
N TRP A 258 3.36 -23.76 1.77
CA TRP A 258 3.67 -23.54 0.35
C TRP A 258 3.79 -24.80 -0.52
N GLN A 259 3.78 -26.01 0.04
CA GLN A 259 4.12 -27.24 -0.69
C GLN A 259 2.98 -27.84 -1.53
N ALA A 260 1.80 -27.20 -1.59
CA ALA A 260 0.69 -27.69 -2.39
C ALA A 260 1.01 -27.67 -3.90
N SER A 261 0.56 -28.69 -4.62
CA SER A 261 0.78 -28.83 -6.05
C SER A 261 -0.30 -28.15 -6.90
N LYS A 262 -0.22 -28.30 -8.23
CA LYS A 262 -1.09 -27.62 -9.20
C LYS A 262 -2.57 -28.05 -9.21
N ARG A 263 -2.90 -29.26 -8.71
CA ARG A 263 -4.29 -29.76 -8.59
C ARG A 263 -4.60 -29.94 -7.12
N ILE A 264 -5.45 -29.09 -6.58
CA ILE A 264 -5.68 -28.96 -5.15
C ILE A 264 -7.14 -29.25 -4.88
N GLN A 265 -7.38 -30.13 -3.89
CA GLN A 265 -8.64 -30.27 -3.21
C GLN A 265 -8.60 -29.42 -1.94
N VAL A 266 -9.55 -28.51 -1.78
CA VAL A 266 -9.75 -27.75 -0.54
C VAL A 266 -10.73 -28.53 0.33
N LEU A 267 -10.36 -28.77 1.57
CA LEU A 267 -11.24 -29.34 2.58
C LEU A 267 -11.79 -28.17 3.40
N ASP A 268 -13.09 -28.03 3.42
CA ASP A 268 -13.78 -27.17 4.36
C ASP A 268 -14.08 -27.96 5.63
N ASP A 269 -13.72 -27.40 6.76
CA ASP A 269 -14.10 -27.97 8.05
C ASP A 269 -15.55 -27.56 8.35
N GLY A 270 -16.48 -28.19 7.67
CA GLY A 270 -17.92 -28.15 7.96
C GLY A 270 -18.61 -26.79 7.78
#